data_a575197555d78d4721a1aa7a8876c6a3
#
_entry.id   a575197555d78d4721a1aa7a8876c6a3
#
_cell.length_a   1.000
_cell.length_b   1.000
_cell.length_c   1.000
_cell.angle_alpha   90.00
_cell.angle_beta   90.00
_cell.angle_gamma   90.00
#
_symmetry.space_group_name_H-M   'P 1'
#
loop_
_entity.id
_entity.type
_entity.pdbx_description
1 polymer ?
#
loop_
_entity_poly.entity_id
_entity_poly.type
_entity_poly.pdbx_seq_one_letter_code
_entity_poly.pdbx_strand_id
1 'polypeptide(L)'
;AIQPFISGGISKTFNMPNETTIQEIYDAYFTAWKLGIKCFAVYRDGSKATQALYAEKKEKKAKERIERKRLPLVRQSETHKFAIAGHEGYLTYSTFEDGSLGEIFIRMSKQGSTLAGLLDAFAISISIALQYGVPLKELASKFVYMRFEPMGVTNNEEIPIASSIIDYIFKYLAYRFLTPEELREIGLELKEKSILKEHPRLIGETFEIVKKENNLAGPPCKYCGGMTTRTGSCYTCLECGETSGGCS
;
A
#
# COMPACT_ATOMS: atom_id res chain seq x y z
N ALA A 1 -32.86 33.46 33.84
CA ALA A 1 -33.36 34.79 34.17
C ALA A 1 -34.66 35.13 33.40
N ILE A 2 -34.78 34.80 32.08
CA ILE A 2 -35.92 35.25 31.25
C ILE A 2 -37.10 34.25 31.27
N GLN A 3 -36.83 32.95 31.39
CA GLN A 3 -37.84 31.89 31.26
C GLN A 3 -39.05 32.01 32.24
N PRO A 4 -38.91 32.44 33.49
CA PRO A 4 -40.04 32.64 34.38
C PRO A 4 -41.08 33.68 33.92
N PHE A 5 -40.63 34.63 33.09
CA PHE A 5 -41.48 35.74 32.60
C PHE A 5 -42.20 35.43 31.28
N ILE A 6 -41.96 34.26 30.72
CA ILE A 6 -42.57 33.84 29.45
C ILE A 6 -43.69 32.86 29.75
N SER A 7 -44.89 33.08 29.18
CA SER A 7 -46.06 32.22 29.40
C SER A 7 -45.84 30.80 28.85
N GLY A 8 -45.13 30.65 27.74
CA GLY A 8 -44.62 29.37 27.24
C GLY A 8 -43.32 28.94 27.89
N GLY A 9 -42.68 27.89 27.36
CA GLY A 9 -41.35 27.45 27.76
C GLY A 9 -40.30 27.82 26.71
N ILE A 10 -39.08 28.16 27.14
CA ILE A 10 -37.92 28.23 26.28
C ILE A 10 -37.18 26.89 26.44
N SER A 11 -37.11 26.12 25.40
CA SER A 11 -36.32 24.88 25.43
C SER A 11 -34.82 25.22 25.39
N LYS A 12 -34.08 24.73 26.39
CA LYS A 12 -32.63 24.84 26.46
C LYS A 12 -32.02 23.46 26.65
N THR A 13 -31.22 23.05 25.70
CA THR A 13 -30.39 21.83 25.84
C THR A 13 -29.09 22.20 26.55
N PHE A 14 -28.77 21.48 27.61
CA PHE A 14 -27.52 21.57 28.35
C PHE A 14 -26.60 20.42 27.90
N ASN A 15 -25.54 20.75 27.21
CA ASN A 15 -24.56 19.75 26.73
C ASN A 15 -23.56 19.43 27.84
N MET A 16 -23.39 18.17 28.14
CA MET A 16 -22.51 17.65 29.18
C MET A 16 -21.41 16.78 28.56
N PRO A 17 -20.18 16.78 29.11
CA PRO A 17 -19.11 15.90 28.72
C PRO A 17 -19.48 14.42 28.87
N ASN A 18 -18.73 13.51 28.19
CA ASN A 18 -18.99 12.08 28.24
C ASN A 18 -18.76 11.49 29.65
N GLU A 19 -17.84 12.07 30.43
CA GLU A 19 -17.50 11.68 31.80
C GLU A 19 -18.54 12.08 32.84
N THR A 20 -19.56 12.83 32.46
CA THR A 20 -20.61 13.32 33.37
C THR A 20 -21.31 12.16 34.08
N THR A 21 -21.35 12.23 35.39
CA THR A 21 -21.98 11.25 36.26
C THR A 21 -23.48 11.37 36.32
N ILE A 22 -24.15 10.30 36.75
CA ILE A 22 -25.62 10.33 36.96
C ILE A 22 -26.02 11.40 38.00
N GLN A 23 -25.17 11.58 39.03
CA GLN A 23 -25.43 12.54 40.07
C GLN A 23 -25.41 13.99 39.53
N GLU A 24 -24.43 14.33 38.69
CA GLU A 24 -24.36 15.65 38.06
C GLU A 24 -25.56 15.92 37.13
N ILE A 25 -26.04 14.91 36.43
CA ILE A 25 -27.27 15.03 35.63
C ILE A 25 -28.47 15.27 36.51
N TYR A 26 -28.59 14.55 37.64
CA TYR A 26 -29.65 14.75 38.63
C TYR A 26 -29.61 16.16 39.18
N ASP A 27 -28.45 16.64 39.61
CA ASP A 27 -28.25 17.96 40.18
C ASP A 27 -28.60 19.08 39.18
N ALA A 28 -28.30 18.89 37.90
CA ALA A 28 -28.67 19.81 36.82
C ALA A 28 -30.20 19.91 36.67
N TYR A 29 -30.92 18.77 36.66
CA TYR A 29 -32.38 18.78 36.62
C TYR A 29 -33.00 19.38 37.89
N PHE A 30 -32.47 19.04 39.06
CA PHE A 30 -32.93 19.54 40.32
C PHE A 30 -32.72 21.05 40.46
N THR A 31 -31.58 21.57 39.99
CA THR A 31 -31.30 23.01 39.94
C THR A 31 -32.24 23.71 38.96
N ALA A 32 -32.47 23.14 37.79
CA ALA A 32 -33.40 23.70 36.81
C ALA A 32 -34.84 23.81 37.39
N TRP A 33 -35.27 22.77 38.12
CA TRP A 33 -36.56 22.78 38.81
C TRP A 33 -36.65 23.87 39.91
N LYS A 34 -35.62 23.99 40.75
CA LYS A 34 -35.54 25.05 41.80
C LYS A 34 -35.59 26.46 41.22
N LEU A 35 -35.00 26.65 40.03
CA LEU A 35 -35.01 27.94 39.34
C LEU A 35 -36.28 28.21 38.56
N GLY A 36 -37.29 27.32 38.61
CA GLY A 36 -38.57 27.50 37.93
C GLY A 36 -38.45 27.38 36.40
N ILE A 37 -37.44 26.69 35.89
CA ILE A 37 -37.23 26.48 34.44
C ILE A 37 -38.32 25.53 33.94
N LYS A 38 -39.13 25.97 32.98
CA LYS A 38 -40.27 25.22 32.46
C LYS A 38 -39.89 24.11 31.46
N CYS A 39 -38.77 24.27 30.74
CA CYS A 39 -38.30 23.29 29.76
C CYS A 39 -36.78 23.18 29.82
N PHE A 40 -36.30 21.97 30.13
CA PHE A 40 -34.88 21.69 30.28
C PHE A 40 -34.56 20.32 29.69
N ALA A 41 -33.55 20.22 28.87
CA ALA A 41 -33.05 18.97 28.26
C ALA A 41 -31.56 18.84 28.50
N VAL A 42 -31.10 17.61 28.69
CA VAL A 42 -29.68 17.29 28.84
C VAL A 42 -29.26 16.45 27.65
N TYR A 43 -28.11 16.74 27.11
CA TYR A 43 -27.42 15.92 26.11
C TYR A 43 -26.01 15.64 26.59
N ARG A 44 -25.69 14.34 26.78
CA ARG A 44 -24.34 13.89 27.13
C ARG A 44 -23.60 13.48 25.88
N ASP A 45 -22.36 13.95 25.71
CA ASP A 45 -21.50 13.59 24.57
C ASP A 45 -21.32 12.07 24.47
N GLY A 46 -21.40 11.55 23.25
CA GLY A 46 -21.27 10.11 22.99
C GLY A 46 -22.53 9.27 23.26
N SER A 47 -23.68 9.88 23.67
CA SER A 47 -24.92 9.15 23.90
C SER A 47 -25.63 8.68 22.62
N LYS A 48 -25.22 9.20 21.44
CA LYS A 48 -25.73 8.80 20.11
C LYS A 48 -24.58 8.48 19.17
N ALA A 49 -24.83 7.56 18.23
CA ALA A 49 -23.83 7.16 17.21
C ALA A 49 -23.40 8.34 16.30
N THR A 50 -24.32 9.25 15.99
CA THR A 50 -24.03 10.50 15.26
C THR A 50 -24.32 11.70 16.16
N GLN A 51 -23.32 12.51 16.43
CA GLN A 51 -23.41 13.67 17.30
C GLN A 51 -23.22 14.96 16.50
N ALA A 52 -24.21 15.83 16.54
CA ALA A 52 -24.19 17.12 15.84
C ALA A 52 -23.42 18.22 16.59
N LEU A 53 -23.42 18.18 17.95
CA LEU A 53 -22.80 19.17 18.84
C LEU A 53 -21.95 18.45 19.90
N TYR A 54 -20.82 19.04 20.27
CA TYR A 54 -19.94 18.56 21.34
C TYR A 54 -19.91 19.59 22.47
N ALA A 55 -19.94 19.14 23.73
CA ALA A 55 -19.84 19.99 24.91
C ALA A 55 -18.44 20.60 25.05
N GLU A 56 -17.42 19.83 24.71
CA GLU A 56 -16.04 20.31 24.63
C GLU A 56 -15.67 20.56 23.18
N LYS A 57 -14.99 21.68 22.91
CA LYS A 57 -14.10 21.73 21.79
C LYS A 57 -13.07 20.61 22.02
N LYS A 58 -13.30 19.39 21.49
CA LYS A 58 -12.17 18.51 21.22
C LYS A 58 -11.19 19.42 20.49
N GLU A 59 -10.09 19.77 21.17
CA GLU A 59 -8.94 20.27 20.45
C GLU A 59 -8.85 19.36 19.25
N LYS A 60 -9.15 19.90 18.07
CA LYS A 60 -8.81 19.21 16.85
C LYS A 60 -7.33 18.96 17.05
N LYS A 61 -6.93 17.73 17.46
CA LYS A 61 -5.55 17.30 17.29
C LYS A 61 -5.24 17.79 15.90
N ALA A 62 -4.46 18.84 15.82
CA ALA A 62 -4.08 19.44 14.56
C ALA A 62 -3.63 18.23 13.79
N LYS A 63 -4.38 17.82 12.75
CA LYS A 63 -3.94 16.74 11.89
C LYS A 63 -2.57 17.22 11.53
N GLU A 64 -1.52 16.57 12.07
CA GLU A 64 -0.16 16.89 11.71
C GLU A 64 -0.20 16.95 10.20
N ARG A 65 -0.05 18.14 9.66
CA ARG A 65 0.02 18.30 8.22
C ARG A 65 1.27 17.56 7.86
N ILE A 66 1.10 16.39 7.26
CA ILE A 66 2.22 15.61 6.73
C ILE A 66 2.89 16.55 5.73
N GLU A 67 4.05 17.07 6.10
CA GLU A 67 4.81 17.97 5.25
C GLU A 67 5.56 17.13 4.20
N ARG A 68 5.55 17.62 2.96
CA ARG A 68 6.26 16.99 1.87
C ARG A 68 7.78 17.09 2.08
N LYS A 69 8.44 15.97 2.30
CA LYS A 69 9.91 15.86 2.35
C LYS A 69 10.43 15.89 0.92
N ARG A 70 11.00 17.01 0.49
CA ARG A 70 11.58 17.14 -0.86
C ARG A 70 13.03 16.64 -0.88
N LEU A 71 13.43 16.04 -2.00
CA LEU A 71 14.84 15.71 -2.21
C LEU A 71 15.67 16.98 -2.46
N PRO A 72 16.99 16.95 -2.17
CA PRO A 72 17.91 18.05 -2.50
C PRO A 72 17.93 18.34 -4.02
N LEU A 73 18.33 19.57 -4.39
CA LEU A 73 18.45 19.94 -5.81
C LEU A 73 19.51 19.09 -6.54
N VAL A 74 20.61 18.78 -5.86
CA VAL A 74 21.65 17.86 -6.36
C VAL A 74 21.57 16.57 -5.54
N ARG A 75 21.37 15.44 -6.20
CA ARG A 75 21.16 14.13 -5.55
C ARG A 75 21.71 13.00 -6.40
N GLN A 76 22.02 11.89 -5.77
CA GLN A 76 22.38 10.66 -6.46
C GLN A 76 21.14 9.99 -7.01
N SER A 77 21.26 9.47 -8.22
CA SER A 77 20.19 8.75 -8.91
C SER A 77 20.77 7.54 -9.60
N GLU A 78 20.04 6.44 -9.57
CA GLU A 78 20.38 5.24 -10.32
C GLU A 78 19.43 5.07 -11.50
N THR A 79 19.96 4.66 -12.65
CA THR A 79 19.18 4.39 -13.85
C THR A 79 19.28 2.91 -14.21
N HIS A 80 18.16 2.22 -14.18
CA HIS A 80 18.02 0.83 -14.56
C HIS A 80 17.39 0.72 -15.96
N LYS A 81 18.09 0.08 -16.90
CA LYS A 81 17.56 -0.25 -18.22
C LYS A 81 16.83 -1.59 -18.15
N PHE A 82 15.61 -1.66 -18.65
CA PHE A 82 14.83 -2.89 -18.70
C PHE A 82 14.19 -3.10 -20.08
N ALA A 83 13.79 -4.34 -20.35
CA ALA A 83 13.02 -4.69 -21.53
C ALA A 83 11.93 -5.69 -21.17
N ILE A 84 10.71 -5.52 -21.73
CA ILE A 84 9.56 -6.40 -21.54
C ILE A 84 9.00 -6.70 -22.92
N ALA A 85 8.97 -7.97 -23.32
CA ALA A 85 8.50 -8.42 -24.65
C ALA A 85 9.09 -7.59 -25.81
N GLY A 86 10.38 -7.21 -25.71
CA GLY A 86 11.07 -6.39 -26.73
C GLY A 86 10.87 -4.88 -26.61
N HIS A 87 10.04 -4.40 -25.69
CA HIS A 87 9.88 -2.97 -25.40
C HIS A 87 10.90 -2.52 -24.35
N GLU A 88 11.84 -1.68 -24.76
CA GLU A 88 12.87 -1.15 -23.87
C GLU A 88 12.40 0.07 -23.09
N GLY A 89 12.85 0.17 -21.83
CA GLY A 89 12.58 1.31 -20.97
C GLY A 89 13.72 1.58 -20.00
N TYR A 90 13.62 2.72 -19.34
CA TYR A 90 14.54 3.19 -18.32
C TYR A 90 13.74 3.62 -17.10
N LEU A 91 14.11 3.08 -15.95
CA LEU A 91 13.66 3.51 -14.64
C LEU A 91 14.79 4.25 -13.97
N THR A 92 14.61 5.54 -13.70
CA THR A 92 15.55 6.33 -12.88
C THR A 92 14.90 6.56 -11.53
N TYR A 93 15.62 6.33 -10.45
CA TYR A 93 15.13 6.56 -9.10
C TYR A 93 16.20 7.24 -8.24
N SER A 94 15.74 8.01 -7.26
CA SER A 94 16.59 8.69 -6.30
C SER A 94 16.13 8.37 -4.88
N THR A 95 17.11 8.31 -3.97
CA THR A 95 16.87 8.03 -2.56
C THR A 95 17.09 9.26 -1.70
N PHE A 96 16.46 9.30 -0.53
CA PHE A 96 16.81 10.20 0.54
C PHE A 96 18.16 9.79 1.18
N GLU A 97 18.68 10.63 2.06
CA GLU A 97 19.93 10.35 2.80
C GLU A 97 19.84 9.11 3.68
N ASP A 98 18.64 8.76 4.14
CA ASP A 98 18.36 7.56 4.93
C ASP A 98 18.27 6.28 4.08
N GLY A 99 18.46 6.38 2.75
CA GLY A 99 18.38 5.28 1.80
C GLY A 99 16.96 4.94 1.35
N SER A 100 15.91 5.60 1.87
CA SER A 100 14.53 5.38 1.44
C SER A 100 14.28 5.97 0.06
N LEU A 101 13.40 5.33 -0.72
CA LEU A 101 13.02 5.78 -2.07
C LEU A 101 12.25 7.10 -1.99
N GLY A 102 12.68 8.11 -2.77
CA GLY A 102 12.10 9.45 -2.75
C GLY A 102 11.44 9.89 -4.04
N GLU A 103 11.88 9.38 -5.19
CA GLU A 103 11.28 9.70 -6.49
C GLU A 103 11.62 8.65 -7.54
N ILE A 104 10.80 8.60 -8.58
CA ILE A 104 11.01 7.76 -9.76
C ILE A 104 10.73 8.53 -11.04
N PHE A 105 11.42 8.15 -12.12
CA PHE A 105 11.16 8.58 -13.49
C PHE A 105 11.12 7.35 -14.39
N ILE A 106 10.15 7.31 -15.32
CA ILE A 106 9.95 6.18 -16.21
C ILE A 106 10.01 6.70 -17.65
N ARG A 107 10.90 6.12 -18.45
CA ARG A 107 11.03 6.45 -19.87
C ARG A 107 10.97 5.18 -20.70
N MET A 108 10.08 5.14 -21.69
CA MET A 108 10.01 4.05 -22.65
C MET A 108 10.60 4.48 -23.99
N SER A 109 11.36 3.58 -24.60
CA SER A 109 11.88 3.79 -25.95
C SER A 109 10.77 3.58 -26.98
N LYS A 110 10.72 4.44 -28.01
CA LYS A 110 9.83 4.28 -29.21
C LYS A 110 8.33 4.24 -28.90
N GLN A 111 7.89 4.89 -27.83
CA GLN A 111 6.47 4.98 -27.49
C GLN A 111 5.87 6.30 -27.96
N GLY A 112 4.58 6.28 -28.28
CA GLY A 112 3.83 7.50 -28.63
C GLY A 112 3.76 8.49 -27.46
N SER A 113 3.51 9.76 -27.77
CA SER A 113 3.46 10.86 -26.78
C SER A 113 2.46 10.64 -25.66
N THR A 114 1.33 9.99 -25.94
CA THR A 114 0.28 9.71 -24.95
C THR A 114 0.78 8.76 -23.84
N LEU A 115 1.40 7.64 -24.22
CA LEU A 115 1.92 6.68 -23.23
C LEU A 115 3.07 7.31 -22.43
N ALA A 116 3.96 8.05 -23.09
CA ALA A 116 5.04 8.75 -22.40
C ALA A 116 4.49 9.76 -21.39
N GLY A 117 3.49 10.55 -21.76
CA GLY A 117 2.83 11.51 -20.86
C GLY A 117 2.11 10.84 -19.67
N LEU A 118 1.45 9.71 -19.90
CA LEU A 118 0.80 8.94 -18.81
C LEU A 118 1.84 8.35 -17.83
N LEU A 119 2.94 7.81 -18.32
CA LEU A 119 4.02 7.29 -17.48
C LEU A 119 4.72 8.41 -16.70
N ASP A 120 4.94 9.57 -17.31
CA ASP A 120 5.46 10.74 -16.62
C ASP A 120 4.50 11.20 -15.51
N ALA A 121 3.21 11.34 -15.78
CA ALA A 121 2.20 11.71 -14.80
C ALA A 121 2.09 10.69 -13.66
N PHE A 122 2.16 9.40 -13.99
CA PHE A 122 2.20 8.33 -13.01
C PHE A 122 3.45 8.41 -12.12
N ALA A 123 4.63 8.55 -12.71
CA ALA A 123 5.89 8.67 -11.98
C ALA A 123 5.91 9.89 -11.04
N ILE A 124 5.37 11.03 -11.48
CA ILE A 124 5.19 12.22 -10.64
C ILE A 124 4.26 11.92 -9.47
N SER A 125 3.14 11.25 -9.70
CA SER A 125 2.16 10.92 -8.65
C SER A 125 2.78 10.00 -7.59
N ILE A 126 3.51 8.96 -8.00
CA ILE A 126 4.22 8.05 -7.10
C ILE A 126 5.31 8.80 -6.32
N SER A 127 6.10 9.64 -6.99
CA SER A 127 7.15 10.45 -6.35
C SER A 127 6.56 11.38 -5.28
N ILE A 128 5.42 12.01 -5.56
CA ILE A 128 4.71 12.84 -4.58
C ILE A 128 4.24 11.99 -3.39
N ALA A 129 3.64 10.82 -3.64
CA ALA A 129 3.18 9.92 -2.58
C ALA A 129 4.33 9.50 -1.64
N LEU A 130 5.48 9.09 -2.21
CA LEU A 130 6.69 8.75 -1.46
C LEU A 130 7.19 9.94 -0.61
N GLN A 131 7.21 11.14 -1.19
CA GLN A 131 7.63 12.37 -0.50
C GLN A 131 6.67 12.82 0.60
N TYR A 132 5.41 12.39 0.57
CA TYR A 132 4.45 12.54 1.65
C TYR A 132 4.48 11.37 2.65
N GLY A 133 5.45 10.45 2.52
CA GLY A 133 5.65 9.36 3.48
C GLY A 133 4.75 8.15 3.26
N VAL A 134 4.14 7.98 2.08
CA VAL A 134 3.45 6.72 1.76
C VAL A 134 4.49 5.63 1.64
N PRO A 135 4.39 4.52 2.41
CA PRO A 135 5.36 3.43 2.36
C PRO A 135 5.37 2.76 0.97
N LEU A 136 6.57 2.43 0.48
CA LEU A 136 6.71 1.70 -0.79
C LEU A 136 5.93 0.39 -0.79
N LYS A 137 5.87 -0.32 0.33
CA LYS A 137 5.10 -1.55 0.52
C LYS A 137 3.61 -1.37 0.15
N GLU A 138 2.99 -0.27 0.60
CA GLU A 138 1.58 0.03 0.29
C GLU A 138 1.38 0.25 -1.21
N LEU A 139 2.29 0.98 -1.86
CA LEU A 139 2.26 1.19 -3.31
C LEU A 139 2.48 -0.13 -4.05
N ALA A 140 3.52 -0.89 -3.68
CA ALA A 140 3.85 -2.17 -4.30
C ALA A 140 2.68 -3.16 -4.19
N SER A 141 1.99 -3.23 -3.05
CA SER A 141 0.82 -4.10 -2.85
C SER A 141 -0.33 -3.85 -3.85
N LYS A 142 -0.40 -2.65 -4.43
CA LYS A 142 -1.43 -2.27 -5.40
C LYS A 142 -0.99 -2.45 -6.85
N PHE A 143 0.30 -2.36 -7.12
CA PHE A 143 0.83 -2.29 -8.48
C PHE A 143 1.52 -3.57 -8.94
N VAL A 144 2.01 -4.40 -8.04
CA VAL A 144 2.51 -5.74 -8.34
C VAL A 144 1.37 -6.60 -8.85
N TYR A 145 1.65 -7.39 -9.88
CA TYR A 145 0.69 -8.24 -10.62
C TYR A 145 -0.39 -7.49 -11.41
N MET A 146 -0.32 -6.15 -11.52
CA MET A 146 -1.20 -5.40 -12.42
C MET A 146 -0.93 -5.81 -13.87
N ARG A 147 -1.99 -6.18 -14.60
CA ARG A 147 -1.89 -6.78 -15.93
C ARG A 147 -2.39 -5.84 -17.03
N PHE A 148 -1.49 -5.48 -17.96
CA PHE A 148 -1.78 -4.79 -19.22
C PHE A 148 -0.55 -4.85 -20.13
N GLU A 149 -0.72 -4.61 -21.42
CA GLU A 149 0.37 -4.63 -22.40
C GLU A 149 1.29 -3.38 -22.31
N PRO A 150 2.61 -3.54 -22.55
CA PRO A 150 3.31 -4.78 -22.89
C PRO A 150 3.55 -5.67 -21.67
N MET A 151 3.31 -6.96 -21.83
CA MET A 151 3.58 -8.00 -20.84
C MET A 151 4.39 -9.14 -21.48
N GLY A 152 5.17 -9.87 -20.69
CA GLY A 152 5.94 -11.02 -21.17
C GLY A 152 7.31 -11.18 -20.54
N VAL A 153 8.20 -11.84 -21.27
CA VAL A 153 9.56 -12.11 -20.83
C VAL A 153 10.37 -10.81 -20.73
N THR A 154 11.15 -10.71 -19.67
CA THR A 154 12.03 -9.56 -19.43
C THR A 154 13.51 -9.95 -19.60
N ASN A 155 14.38 -8.95 -19.62
CA ASN A 155 15.84 -9.15 -19.62
C ASN A 155 16.44 -9.22 -18.20
N ASN A 156 15.60 -9.31 -17.15
CA ASN A 156 16.04 -9.37 -15.76
C ASN A 156 15.85 -10.79 -15.21
N GLU A 157 16.92 -11.43 -14.76
CA GLU A 157 16.89 -12.80 -14.21
C GLU A 157 16.06 -12.91 -12.92
N GLU A 158 15.97 -11.82 -12.13
CA GLU A 158 15.19 -11.77 -10.89
C GLU A 158 13.68 -11.66 -11.18
N ILE A 159 13.33 -11.00 -12.29
CA ILE A 159 11.95 -10.78 -12.72
C ILE A 159 11.80 -11.32 -14.16
N PRO A 160 11.85 -12.62 -14.39
CA PRO A 160 11.89 -13.18 -15.75
C PRO A 160 10.63 -12.92 -16.56
N ILE A 161 9.49 -12.70 -15.89
CA ILE A 161 8.20 -12.41 -16.50
C ILE A 161 7.54 -11.24 -15.77
N ALA A 162 7.04 -10.28 -16.55
CA ALA A 162 6.25 -9.17 -16.04
C ALA A 162 4.87 -9.14 -16.68
N SER A 163 3.84 -8.86 -15.87
CA SER A 163 2.45 -8.74 -16.32
C SER A 163 2.14 -7.35 -16.91
N SER A 164 3.01 -6.37 -16.69
CA SER A 164 2.96 -5.03 -17.27
C SER A 164 4.26 -4.27 -16.97
N ILE A 165 4.42 -3.08 -17.55
CA ILE A 165 5.50 -2.16 -17.21
C ILE A 165 5.46 -1.81 -15.72
N ILE A 166 4.27 -1.53 -15.19
CA ILE A 166 4.08 -1.13 -13.78
C ILE A 166 4.39 -2.30 -12.84
N ASP A 167 3.93 -3.51 -13.15
CA ASP A 167 4.26 -4.73 -12.41
C ASP A 167 5.78 -4.93 -12.34
N TYR A 168 6.49 -4.77 -13.45
CA TYR A 168 7.95 -4.89 -13.50
C TYR A 168 8.62 -3.87 -12.58
N ILE A 169 8.25 -2.59 -12.73
CA ILE A 169 8.85 -1.49 -11.97
C ILE A 169 8.67 -1.70 -10.47
N PHE A 170 7.45 -2.03 -10.02
CA PHE A 170 7.18 -2.22 -8.60
C PHE A 170 7.79 -3.51 -8.04
N LYS A 171 7.91 -4.59 -8.82
CA LYS A 171 8.71 -5.75 -8.42
C LYS A 171 10.19 -5.39 -8.26
N TYR A 172 10.77 -4.66 -9.21
CA TYR A 172 12.16 -4.23 -9.15
C TYR A 172 12.43 -3.34 -7.92
N LEU A 173 11.59 -2.33 -7.70
CA LEU A 173 11.72 -1.45 -6.54
C LEU A 173 11.48 -2.21 -5.21
N ALA A 174 10.52 -3.13 -5.18
CA ALA A 174 10.25 -3.96 -4.01
C ALA A 174 11.47 -4.83 -3.65
N TYR A 175 12.07 -5.53 -4.60
CA TYR A 175 13.27 -6.33 -4.36
C TYR A 175 14.48 -5.51 -3.89
N ARG A 176 14.54 -4.22 -4.25
CA ARG A 176 15.65 -3.35 -3.90
C ARG A 176 15.49 -2.66 -2.54
N PHE A 177 14.27 -2.36 -2.11
CA PHE A 177 14.00 -1.48 -0.98
C PHE A 177 13.19 -2.11 0.15
N LEU A 178 12.52 -3.24 -0.07
CA LEU A 178 11.70 -3.89 0.95
C LEU A 178 12.44 -5.04 1.63
N THR A 179 12.09 -5.28 2.88
CA THR A 179 12.60 -6.42 3.65
C THR A 179 12.00 -7.74 3.16
N PRO A 180 12.64 -8.89 3.44
CA PRO A 180 12.10 -10.20 3.07
C PRO A 180 10.70 -10.48 3.62
N GLU A 181 10.40 -9.96 4.82
CA GLU A 181 9.08 -10.06 5.45
C GLU A 181 8.04 -9.27 4.65
N GLU A 182 8.35 -8.03 4.30
CA GLU A 182 7.47 -7.17 3.50
C GLU A 182 7.22 -7.72 2.10
N LEU A 183 8.24 -8.32 1.48
CA LEU A 183 8.10 -8.99 0.19
C LEU A 183 7.11 -10.15 0.25
N ARG A 184 7.19 -11.00 1.29
CA ARG A 184 6.23 -12.11 1.48
C ARG A 184 4.81 -11.61 1.67
N GLU A 185 4.62 -10.52 2.40
CA GLU A 185 3.30 -9.92 2.63
C GLU A 185 2.62 -9.41 1.34
N ILE A 186 3.41 -8.97 0.35
CA ILE A 186 2.90 -8.56 -0.97
C ILE A 186 2.92 -9.69 -2.01
N GLY A 187 3.23 -10.93 -1.57
CA GLY A 187 3.25 -12.12 -2.43
C GLY A 187 4.47 -12.25 -3.33
N LEU A 188 5.58 -11.60 -2.99
CA LEU A 188 6.87 -11.75 -3.66
C LEU A 188 7.79 -12.66 -2.86
N GLU A 189 8.45 -13.61 -3.55
CA GLU A 189 9.46 -14.48 -2.95
C GLU A 189 10.85 -14.10 -3.46
N LEU A 190 11.82 -14.02 -2.54
CA LEU A 190 13.22 -13.87 -2.91
C LEU A 190 13.73 -15.20 -3.50
N LYS A 191 14.25 -15.16 -4.70
CA LYS A 191 15.03 -16.27 -5.21
C LYS A 191 16.38 -16.31 -4.48
N GLU A 192 16.77 -17.45 -3.94
CA GLU A 192 17.97 -17.65 -3.10
C GLU A 192 19.27 -17.09 -3.70
N LYS A 193 19.35 -16.85 -5.02
CA LYS A 193 20.52 -16.29 -5.70
C LYS A 193 20.74 -14.79 -5.49
N SER A 194 19.72 -14.00 -5.10
CA SER A 194 19.84 -12.56 -4.91
C SER A 194 20.43 -12.18 -3.54
N ILE A 195 20.24 -13.03 -2.54
CA ILE A 195 20.73 -12.80 -1.17
C ILE A 195 22.27 -12.76 -1.10
N LEU A 196 22.96 -13.47 -1.99
CA LEU A 196 24.43 -13.59 -1.96
C LEU A 196 25.18 -12.40 -2.57
N LYS A 197 24.53 -11.53 -3.34
CA LYS A 197 25.21 -10.43 -4.05
C LYS A 197 25.14 -9.06 -3.34
N GLU A 198 24.19 -8.79 -2.49
CA GLU A 198 23.93 -7.44 -1.99
C GLU A 198 24.13 -7.22 -0.47
N HIS A 199 24.34 -8.28 0.34
CA HIS A 199 24.59 -8.13 1.77
C HIS A 199 25.83 -8.92 2.27
N PRO A 200 27.06 -8.39 2.11
CA PRO A 200 28.27 -9.05 2.59
C PRO A 200 28.38 -9.10 4.13
N ARG A 201 27.46 -8.53 4.89
CA ARG A 201 27.54 -8.41 6.36
C ARG A 201 26.80 -9.49 7.15
N LEU A 202 26.14 -10.47 6.52
CA LEU A 202 25.44 -11.56 7.19
C LEU A 202 26.20 -12.91 7.11
N ILE A 203 27.49 -12.88 6.87
CA ILE A 203 28.34 -14.10 6.93
C ILE A 203 28.74 -14.32 8.40
N GLY A 204 27.93 -15.06 9.14
CA GLY A 204 28.22 -15.38 10.53
C GLY A 204 27.47 -16.56 11.14
N GLU A 205 26.52 -17.17 10.44
CA GLU A 205 25.89 -18.40 10.93
C GLU A 205 25.67 -19.39 9.79
N THR A 206 26.26 -20.57 9.97
CA THR A 206 26.23 -21.71 9.05
C THR A 206 24.82 -22.23 8.88
N PHE A 207 24.19 -21.92 7.76
CA PHE A 207 23.01 -22.65 7.31
C PHE A 207 23.44 -23.88 6.49
N GLU A 208 23.16 -25.06 6.98
CA GLU A 208 23.22 -26.29 6.20
C GLU A 208 22.14 -26.24 5.10
N ILE A 209 22.60 -26.10 3.86
CA ILE A 209 21.75 -26.06 2.66
C ILE A 209 21.29 -27.48 2.36
N VAL A 210 20.04 -27.78 2.64
CA VAL A 210 19.37 -28.97 2.08
C VAL A 210 19.14 -28.74 0.61
N LYS A 211 19.99 -29.35 -0.24
CA LYS A 211 19.79 -29.42 -1.68
C LYS A 211 18.54 -30.26 -1.98
N LYS A 212 17.40 -29.61 -2.23
CA LYS A 212 16.28 -30.20 -2.98
C LYS A 212 16.47 -29.85 -4.44
N GLU A 213 16.82 -30.85 -5.25
CA GLU A 213 16.80 -30.75 -6.71
C GLU A 213 15.35 -30.55 -7.19
N ASN A 214 15.02 -29.34 -7.59
CA ASN A 214 13.74 -29.04 -8.23
C ASN A 214 13.87 -29.20 -9.76
N ASN A 215 13.78 -30.44 -10.24
CA ASN A 215 13.55 -30.79 -11.65
C ASN A 215 12.02 -30.81 -11.90
N LEU A 216 11.34 -29.65 -11.94
CA LEU A 216 9.88 -29.62 -12.00
C LEU A 216 9.27 -28.77 -13.13
N ALA A 217 10.06 -28.13 -13.99
CA ALA A 217 9.53 -27.35 -15.10
C ALA A 217 9.41 -28.22 -16.37
N GLY A 218 8.16 -28.45 -16.79
CA GLY A 218 7.83 -29.10 -18.05
C GLY A 218 7.65 -28.07 -19.19
N PRO A 219 7.45 -28.55 -20.44
CA PRO A 219 7.13 -27.69 -21.58
C PRO A 219 5.80 -26.98 -21.37
N PRO A 220 5.56 -25.80 -21.98
CA PRO A 220 4.28 -25.08 -21.83
C PRO A 220 3.10 -25.95 -22.30
N CYS A 221 1.97 -25.84 -21.62
CA CYS A 221 0.76 -26.59 -21.92
C CYS A 221 0.29 -26.32 -23.37
N LYS A 222 -0.01 -27.38 -24.12
CA LYS A 222 -0.46 -27.26 -25.52
C LYS A 222 -1.85 -26.64 -25.66
N TYR A 223 -2.67 -26.65 -24.60
CA TYR A 223 -4.06 -26.15 -24.64
C TYR A 223 -4.20 -24.72 -24.15
N CYS A 224 -3.52 -24.34 -23.05
CA CYS A 224 -3.68 -23.00 -22.47
C CYS A 224 -2.39 -22.19 -22.42
N GLY A 225 -1.23 -22.78 -22.79
CA GLY A 225 0.07 -22.11 -22.68
C GLY A 225 0.62 -22.00 -21.25
N GLY A 226 -0.11 -22.46 -20.24
CA GLY A 226 0.27 -22.41 -18.83
C GLY A 226 1.43 -23.32 -18.46
N MET A 227 1.99 -23.15 -17.27
CA MET A 227 3.11 -23.95 -16.79
C MET A 227 2.69 -25.38 -16.48
N THR A 228 3.52 -26.36 -16.91
CA THR A 228 3.32 -27.75 -16.57
C THR A 228 4.35 -28.23 -15.55
N THR A 229 3.92 -29.11 -14.66
CA THR A 229 4.80 -29.80 -13.71
C THR A 229 4.90 -31.29 -14.07
N ARG A 230 6.06 -31.88 -13.84
CA ARG A 230 6.27 -33.29 -14.09
C ARG A 230 5.64 -34.14 -12.98
N THR A 231 4.71 -35.01 -13.36
CA THR A 231 4.07 -35.99 -12.50
C THR A 231 4.39 -37.39 -13.03
N GLY A 232 5.48 -37.99 -12.52
CA GLY A 232 5.97 -39.28 -13.03
C GLY A 232 6.56 -39.17 -14.45
N SER A 233 5.99 -39.90 -15.41
CA SER A 233 6.35 -39.85 -16.83
C SER A 233 5.60 -38.81 -17.65
N CYS A 234 4.63 -38.12 -17.06
CA CYS A 234 3.75 -37.15 -17.71
C CYS A 234 3.95 -35.73 -17.17
N TYR A 235 3.37 -34.75 -17.88
CA TYR A 235 3.32 -33.36 -17.45
C TYR A 235 1.86 -32.94 -17.22
N THR A 236 1.56 -32.38 -16.05
CA THR A 236 0.22 -31.87 -15.70
C THR A 236 0.26 -30.34 -15.69
N CYS A 237 -0.69 -29.70 -16.38
CA CYS A 237 -0.80 -28.26 -16.39
C CYS A 237 -1.38 -27.78 -15.05
N LEU A 238 -0.75 -26.77 -14.44
CA LEU A 238 -1.18 -26.20 -13.17
C LEU A 238 -2.39 -25.28 -13.32
N GLU A 239 -2.69 -24.80 -14.55
CA GLU A 239 -3.78 -23.85 -14.80
C GLU A 239 -5.05 -24.52 -15.30
N CYS A 240 -4.96 -25.47 -16.24
CA CYS A 240 -6.15 -26.13 -16.81
C CYS A 240 -6.31 -27.61 -16.39
N GLY A 241 -5.34 -28.16 -15.64
CA GLY A 241 -5.38 -29.55 -15.17
C GLY A 241 -5.12 -30.61 -16.26
N GLU A 242 -4.89 -30.20 -17.52
CA GLU A 242 -4.66 -31.12 -18.63
C GLU A 242 -3.31 -31.82 -18.51
N THR A 243 -3.27 -33.10 -18.84
CA THR A 243 -2.04 -33.92 -18.79
C THR A 243 -1.51 -34.16 -20.20
N SER A 244 -0.21 -33.94 -20.43
CA SER A 244 0.47 -34.21 -21.68
C SER A 244 1.65 -35.15 -21.46
N GLY A 245 1.74 -36.16 -22.27
CA GLY A 245 2.77 -37.23 -22.23
C GLY A 245 2.10 -38.59 -22.33
N GLY A 246 2.79 -39.56 -22.90
CA GLY A 246 2.28 -40.93 -23.15
C GLY A 246 2.05 -41.69 -21.84
N CYS A 247 0.94 -41.41 -21.17
CA CYS A 247 0.43 -42.17 -20.05
C CYS A 247 -0.52 -43.23 -20.66
N SER A 248 -0.03 -44.40 -20.92
CA SER A 248 -0.82 -45.61 -21.18
C SER A 248 -0.90 -46.43 -19.90
#